data_f140b767f26acdfde6664c8e2f7a05f9
#
_entry.id   f140b767f26acdfde6664c8e2f7a05f9
#
_cell.length_a   1.000
_cell.length_b   1.000
_cell.length_c   1.000
_cell.angle_alpha   90.00
_cell.angle_beta   90.00
_cell.angle_gamma   90.00
#
_symmetry.space_group_name_H-M   'P 1'
#
loop_
_entity.id
_entity.type
_entity.pdbx_description
1 polymer ?
#
loop_
_entity_poly.entity_id
_entity_poly.type
_entity_poly.pdbx_seq_one_letter_code
_entity_poly.pdbx_strand_id
1 'polypeptide(L)'
;MRVVDGADYRCIGLVFPENQRVDQGRTSTRGGWGATPDARAILHAVPGTCRYNGLMNPRQITVGMTGASGAIYGIRLLEMLREVGDIQTHLAVSPAGWLTIEQETGRGRQAVEALADVVHGVREVGACIASGSYPIEAMVIAPCSMKTLAAIAHGYGDNLITRAADVMLKERRRLVLAVRETPLNLAHLRNMAAVTEMGGVIFPPVPAFYLRPASIEQLVDHTCARMLDLIGVSQRYAPRWTGIRDQSKGESE
;
A
#
# COMPACT_ATOMS: atom_id res chain seq x y z
N MET A 1 26.52 32.18 -24.15
CA MET A 1 27.02 30.95 -24.73
C MET A 1 28.19 30.46 -23.89
N ARG A 2 27.92 29.64 -22.90
CA ARG A 2 28.91 28.83 -22.16
C ARG A 2 28.26 27.51 -21.85
N VAL A 3 28.78 26.48 -22.48
CA VAL A 3 28.46 25.07 -22.24
C VAL A 3 29.09 24.68 -20.92
N VAL A 4 28.36 24.01 -20.03
CA VAL A 4 28.92 23.34 -18.88
C VAL A 4 28.59 21.85 -19.05
N ASP A 5 29.70 21.14 -19.31
CA ASP A 5 29.76 19.66 -19.42
C ASP A 5 29.55 18.95 -18.11
N GLY A 6 29.02 17.74 -18.21
CA GLY A 6 29.45 16.57 -17.42
C GLY A 6 28.77 16.36 -16.07
N ALA A 7 27.66 15.63 -16.05
CA ALA A 7 27.27 14.87 -14.86
C ALA A 7 27.53 13.38 -15.11
N ASP A 8 28.59 12.90 -14.46
CA ASP A 8 28.99 11.50 -14.39
C ASP A 8 27.88 10.63 -13.80
N TYR A 9 27.23 9.81 -14.61
CA TYR A 9 26.46 8.66 -14.15
C TYR A 9 27.42 7.50 -13.85
N ARG A 10 27.83 7.35 -12.61
CA ARG A 10 28.49 6.13 -12.18
C ARG A 10 27.44 5.04 -11.93
N CYS A 11 27.37 4.11 -12.86
CA CYS A 11 26.71 2.83 -12.63
C CYS A 11 27.40 2.14 -11.43
N ILE A 12 26.66 1.86 -10.37
CA ILE A 12 27.13 0.96 -9.30
C ILE A 12 27.12 -0.45 -9.88
N GLY A 13 28.27 -0.91 -10.36
CA GLY A 13 28.47 -2.27 -10.80
C GLY A 13 28.40 -3.24 -9.61
N LEU A 14 27.62 -4.29 -9.76
CA LEU A 14 27.69 -5.48 -8.93
C LEU A 14 29.08 -6.10 -9.11
N VAL A 15 29.90 -6.02 -8.07
CA VAL A 15 31.19 -6.70 -8.02
C VAL A 15 30.94 -8.16 -7.70
N PHE A 16 31.10 -9.04 -8.68
CA PHE A 16 31.27 -10.46 -8.46
C PHE A 16 32.75 -10.73 -8.16
N PRO A 17 33.08 -11.53 -7.14
CA PRO A 17 34.48 -11.86 -6.91
C PRO A 17 35.01 -12.76 -8.03
N GLU A 18 36.02 -12.26 -8.77
CA GLU A 18 36.88 -13.08 -9.61
C GLU A 18 37.70 -13.97 -8.72
N ASN A 19 37.59 -15.29 -8.88
CA ASN A 19 38.75 -16.20 -8.95
C ASN A 19 38.30 -17.65 -9.17
N GLN A 20 38.59 -18.20 -10.35
CA GLN A 20 39.46 -19.36 -10.50
C GLN A 20 39.62 -19.67 -11.98
N ARG A 21 40.86 -19.62 -12.44
CA ARG A 21 41.31 -20.15 -13.74
C ARG A 21 41.02 -21.65 -13.76
N VAL A 22 40.24 -22.09 -14.74
CA VAL A 22 40.13 -23.52 -15.05
C VAL A 22 41.05 -23.84 -16.23
N ASP A 23 42.02 -24.65 -15.93
CA ASP A 23 42.97 -25.27 -16.85
C ASP A 23 42.25 -26.22 -17.82
N GLN A 24 42.58 -26.14 -19.10
CA GLN A 24 42.02 -26.99 -20.14
C GLN A 24 42.70 -28.35 -20.14
N GLY A 25 42.05 -29.36 -19.58
CA GLY A 25 42.46 -30.76 -19.68
C GLY A 25 41.26 -31.66 -19.95
N ARG A 26 41.28 -32.34 -21.13
CA ARG A 26 40.30 -33.33 -21.58
C ARG A 26 40.05 -34.44 -20.56
N THR A 27 38.82 -34.90 -20.40
CA THR A 27 38.31 -36.23 -20.79
C THR A 27 36.88 -36.45 -20.23
N SER A 28 36.08 -37.10 -21.06
CA SER A 28 34.75 -37.68 -20.85
C SER A 28 34.67 -38.60 -19.61
N THR A 29 33.60 -38.42 -18.79
CA THR A 29 32.78 -39.52 -18.26
C THR A 29 31.48 -39.01 -17.65
N ARG A 30 30.40 -39.79 -17.83
CA ARG A 30 29.06 -39.64 -17.24
C ARG A 30 29.13 -39.75 -15.72
N GLY A 31 28.35 -38.91 -14.99
CA GLY A 31 28.14 -39.16 -13.57
C GLY A 31 27.46 -38.03 -12.84
N GLY A 32 26.24 -38.24 -12.40
CA GLY A 32 25.67 -37.83 -11.12
C GLY A 32 25.63 -36.34 -10.80
N TRP A 33 24.44 -35.78 -10.78
CA TRP A 33 24.16 -34.54 -10.07
C TRP A 33 24.36 -34.77 -8.57
N GLY A 34 25.50 -34.35 -8.06
CA GLY A 34 25.79 -34.33 -6.64
C GLY A 34 25.04 -33.23 -5.93
N ALA A 35 24.55 -33.53 -4.73
CA ALA A 35 23.80 -32.68 -3.85
C ALA A 35 24.44 -31.30 -3.64
N THR A 36 23.66 -30.25 -3.81
CA THR A 36 24.03 -28.89 -3.41
C THR A 36 24.16 -28.79 -1.89
N PRO A 37 25.15 -28.06 -1.36
CA PRO A 37 25.28 -27.85 0.08
C PRO A 37 24.05 -27.05 0.62
N ASP A 38 23.68 -27.45 1.82
CA ASP A 38 22.58 -26.94 2.61
C ASP A 38 22.54 -25.39 2.65
N ALA A 39 21.52 -24.80 2.02
CA ALA A 39 21.27 -23.36 1.98
C ALA A 39 20.76 -22.79 3.33
N ARG A 40 21.00 -23.51 4.45
CA ARG A 40 20.46 -23.13 5.78
C ARG A 40 21.33 -22.21 6.62
N ALA A 41 22.50 -21.82 6.16
CA ALA A 41 23.41 -21.03 6.99
C ALA A 41 23.89 -19.78 6.27
N ILE A 42 23.08 -18.75 6.11
CA ILE A 42 23.46 -17.33 6.11
C ILE A 42 22.15 -16.50 6.02
N LEU A 43 21.41 -16.41 7.13
CA LEU A 43 20.35 -15.40 7.31
C LEU A 43 20.70 -14.58 8.54
N HIS A 44 21.66 -13.66 8.39
CA HIS A 44 21.76 -12.54 9.32
C HIS A 44 20.53 -11.66 9.12
N ALA A 45 19.79 -11.45 10.19
CA ALA A 45 18.59 -10.62 10.21
C ALA A 45 18.94 -9.19 9.78
N VAL A 46 18.56 -8.81 8.56
CA VAL A 46 18.50 -7.42 8.13
C VAL A 46 17.20 -6.86 8.71
N PRO A 47 17.21 -5.78 9.50
CA PRO A 47 15.98 -5.13 9.96
C PRO A 47 15.16 -4.72 8.73
N GLY A 48 13.88 -5.16 8.65
CA GLY A 48 13.00 -4.88 7.52
C GLY A 48 12.81 -6.02 6.52
N THR A 49 13.41 -7.19 6.71
CA THR A 49 13.16 -8.35 5.84
C THR A 49 11.81 -8.99 6.16
N CYS A 50 10.88 -8.91 5.22
CA CYS A 50 9.63 -9.66 5.25
C CYS A 50 9.94 -11.17 5.27
N ARG A 51 9.65 -11.85 6.37
CA ARG A 51 9.81 -13.32 6.48
C ARG A 51 8.67 -14.02 5.75
N TYR A 52 9.00 -14.75 4.71
CA TYR A 52 8.06 -15.65 4.03
C TYR A 52 8.10 -17.01 4.73
N ASN A 53 7.19 -17.27 5.66
CA ASN A 53 7.03 -18.57 6.32
C ASN A 53 5.86 -19.33 5.70
N GLY A 54 6.11 -20.50 5.15
CA GLY A 54 5.17 -21.32 4.37
C GLY A 54 4.07 -22.05 5.14
N LEU A 55 3.46 -21.40 6.15
CA LEU A 55 2.24 -21.85 6.81
C LEU A 55 1.22 -20.73 6.68
N MET A 56 0.07 -20.96 6.01
CA MET A 56 -1.04 -20.06 5.77
C MET A 56 -0.65 -18.57 5.94
N ASN A 57 -0.07 -17.99 4.88
CA ASN A 57 0.40 -16.61 4.96
C ASN A 57 -0.77 -15.67 5.25
N PRO A 58 -0.67 -14.78 6.24
CA PRO A 58 -1.69 -13.77 6.46
C PRO A 58 -1.87 -12.95 5.18
N ARG A 59 -3.08 -12.48 4.94
CA ARG A 59 -3.39 -11.60 3.82
C ARG A 59 -2.53 -10.34 3.92
N GLN A 60 -1.90 -9.92 2.83
CA GLN A 60 -0.98 -8.78 2.81
C GLN A 60 -1.71 -7.54 2.29
N ILE A 61 -1.86 -6.50 3.11
CA ILE A 61 -2.56 -5.27 2.74
C ILE A 61 -1.67 -4.06 2.99
N THR A 62 -1.57 -3.19 1.99
CA THR A 62 -0.82 -1.94 2.10
C THR A 62 -1.76 -0.76 2.37
N VAL A 63 -1.42 0.05 3.36
CA VAL A 63 -2.05 1.35 3.63
C VAL A 63 -1.06 2.45 3.34
N GLY A 64 -1.40 3.30 2.38
CA GLY A 64 -0.66 4.53 2.08
C GLY A 64 -1.38 5.73 2.71
N MET A 65 -0.63 6.67 3.28
CA MET A 65 -1.21 7.93 3.78
C MET A 65 -0.48 9.12 3.19
N THR A 66 -1.22 10.06 2.62
CA THR A 66 -0.64 11.23 1.96
C THR A 66 -1.20 12.54 2.50
N GLY A 67 -0.64 13.68 2.08
CA GLY A 67 -0.95 14.99 2.63
C GLY A 67 -2.25 15.59 2.11
N ALA A 68 -3.36 14.95 2.38
CA ALA A 68 -4.71 15.50 2.22
C ALA A 68 -5.42 15.43 3.57
N SER A 69 -6.40 16.29 3.82
CA SER A 69 -7.21 16.22 5.04
C SER A 69 -7.99 14.90 5.10
N GLY A 70 -8.19 14.38 6.31
CA GLY A 70 -8.83 13.09 6.55
C GLY A 70 -7.83 12.01 6.98
N ALA A 71 -6.74 12.36 7.66
CA ALA A 71 -5.77 11.43 8.23
C ALA A 71 -6.46 10.37 9.12
N ILE A 72 -7.58 10.73 9.74
CA ILE A 72 -8.37 9.82 10.59
C ILE A 72 -8.83 8.57 9.84
N TYR A 73 -9.11 8.65 8.53
CA TYR A 73 -9.53 7.48 7.74
C TYR A 73 -8.42 6.42 7.63
N GLY A 74 -7.19 6.85 7.37
CA GLY A 74 -6.06 5.93 7.30
C GLY A 74 -5.73 5.29 8.65
N ILE A 75 -5.79 6.07 9.72
CA ILE A 75 -5.58 5.59 11.09
C ILE A 75 -6.67 4.57 11.47
N ARG A 76 -7.94 4.93 11.28
CA ARG A 76 -9.06 4.04 11.61
C ARG A 76 -9.06 2.76 10.77
N LEU A 77 -8.65 2.85 9.50
CA LEU A 77 -8.49 1.69 8.64
C LEU A 77 -7.43 0.71 9.20
N LEU A 78 -6.28 1.21 9.68
CA LEU A 78 -5.25 0.39 10.32
C LEU A 78 -5.78 -0.28 11.60
N GLU A 79 -6.50 0.47 12.44
CA GLU A 79 -7.14 -0.07 13.65
C GLU A 79 -8.10 -1.22 13.29
N MET A 80 -8.98 -1.02 12.30
CA MET A 80 -9.94 -2.03 11.85
C MET A 80 -9.26 -3.27 11.24
N LEU A 81 -8.22 -3.10 10.43
CA LEU A 81 -7.45 -4.20 9.85
C LEU A 81 -6.80 -5.05 10.94
N ARG A 82 -6.28 -4.42 11.98
CA ARG A 82 -5.72 -5.11 13.14
C ARG A 82 -6.77 -5.91 13.93
N GLU A 83 -8.00 -5.36 14.08
CA GLU A 83 -9.10 -6.03 14.77
C GLU A 83 -9.66 -7.23 13.99
N VAL A 84 -9.58 -7.21 12.67
CA VAL A 84 -10.00 -8.34 11.81
C VAL A 84 -9.12 -9.55 12.06
N GLY A 85 -7.81 -9.33 12.29
CA GLY A 85 -6.83 -10.41 12.43
C GLY A 85 -6.52 -11.10 11.09
N ASP A 86 -5.57 -12.02 11.08
CA ASP A 86 -5.12 -12.78 9.90
C ASP A 86 -4.75 -11.89 8.69
N ILE A 87 -4.36 -10.64 8.96
CA ILE A 87 -3.91 -9.64 8.00
C ILE A 87 -2.58 -9.10 8.47
N GLN A 88 -1.58 -9.09 7.60
CA GLN A 88 -0.36 -8.34 7.79
C GLN A 88 -0.45 -7.01 7.06
N THR A 89 -0.33 -5.93 7.81
CA THR A 89 -0.46 -4.57 7.31
C THR A 89 0.90 -3.95 7.01
N HIS A 90 1.03 -3.33 5.83
CA HIS A 90 2.19 -2.55 5.42
C HIS A 90 1.80 -1.07 5.36
N LEU A 91 2.50 -0.23 6.10
CA LEU A 91 2.26 1.21 6.16
C LEU A 91 3.35 1.99 5.45
N ALA A 92 2.95 2.92 4.60
CA ALA A 92 3.84 3.94 4.05
C ALA A 92 3.17 5.32 4.13
N VAL A 93 3.84 6.30 4.76
CA VAL A 93 3.31 7.65 4.97
C VAL A 93 4.22 8.67 4.33
N SER A 94 3.65 9.58 3.53
CA SER A 94 4.40 10.67 2.93
C SER A 94 4.81 11.73 3.97
N PRO A 95 5.84 12.57 3.72
CA PRO A 95 6.19 13.64 4.64
C PRO A 95 5.01 14.58 4.92
N ALA A 96 4.23 14.95 3.91
CA ALA A 96 3.03 15.75 4.09
C ALA A 96 1.92 14.99 4.83
N GLY A 97 1.86 13.65 4.69
CA GLY A 97 0.94 12.81 5.46
C GLY A 97 1.23 12.86 6.96
N TRP A 98 2.50 12.81 7.35
CA TRP A 98 2.88 12.97 8.76
C TRP A 98 2.47 14.31 9.36
N LEU A 99 2.66 15.41 8.61
CA LEU A 99 2.21 16.74 9.03
C LEU A 99 0.69 16.80 9.22
N THR A 100 -0.07 16.20 8.30
CA THR A 100 -1.53 16.16 8.37
C THR A 100 -2.01 15.31 9.55
N ILE A 101 -1.39 14.15 9.80
CA ILE A 101 -1.71 13.28 10.94
C ILE A 101 -1.55 14.05 12.26
N GLU A 102 -0.41 14.70 12.45
CA GLU A 102 -0.14 15.45 13.67
C GLU A 102 -1.12 16.62 13.83
N GLN A 103 -1.35 17.39 12.76
CA GLN A 103 -2.22 18.57 12.79
C GLN A 103 -3.69 18.21 13.06
N GLU A 104 -4.21 17.13 12.48
CA GLU A 104 -5.64 16.78 12.56
C GLU A 104 -5.98 15.93 13.79
N THR A 105 -5.04 15.08 14.23
CA THR A 105 -5.35 14.06 15.24
C THR A 105 -4.55 14.19 16.52
N GLY A 106 -3.50 15.02 16.52
CA GLY A 106 -2.55 15.13 17.64
C GLY A 106 -1.76 13.84 17.91
N ARG A 107 -1.89 12.80 17.07
CA ARG A 107 -1.17 11.54 17.25
C ARG A 107 0.27 11.67 16.73
N GLY A 108 1.23 11.33 17.59
CA GLY A 108 2.63 11.25 17.21
C GLY A 108 2.90 10.08 16.25
N ARG A 109 3.97 10.21 15.48
CA ARG A 109 4.41 9.23 14.48
C ARG A 109 4.50 7.80 15.04
N GLN A 110 5.15 7.62 16.20
CA GLN A 110 5.34 6.30 16.81
C GLN A 110 4.00 5.60 17.14
N ALA A 111 3.00 6.36 17.58
CA ALA A 111 1.67 5.82 17.90
C ALA A 111 0.94 5.31 16.65
N VAL A 112 1.12 5.96 15.51
CA VAL A 112 0.52 5.53 14.23
C VAL A 112 1.29 4.36 13.62
N GLU A 113 2.62 4.39 13.66
CA GLU A 113 3.46 3.29 13.19
C GLU A 113 3.19 1.99 13.96
N ALA A 114 2.89 2.08 15.25
CA ALA A 114 2.54 0.93 16.10
C ALA A 114 1.21 0.25 15.70
N LEU A 115 0.38 0.85 14.86
CA LEU A 115 -0.85 0.25 14.35
C LEU A 115 -0.60 -0.73 13.19
N ALA A 116 0.55 -0.64 12.52
CA ALA A 116 0.91 -1.50 11.39
C ALA A 116 1.93 -2.57 11.78
N ASP A 117 1.91 -3.71 11.09
CA ASP A 117 2.87 -4.79 11.31
C ASP A 117 4.23 -4.50 10.67
N VAL A 118 4.23 -3.82 9.52
CA VAL A 118 5.44 -3.43 8.79
C VAL A 118 5.33 -1.98 8.38
N VAL A 119 6.33 -1.18 8.74
CA VAL A 119 6.41 0.24 8.37
C VAL A 119 7.54 0.44 7.37
N HIS A 120 7.26 1.13 6.29
CA HIS A 120 8.21 1.43 5.23
C HIS A 120 8.51 2.92 5.14
N GLY A 121 9.76 3.26 4.96
CA GLY A 121 10.16 4.61 4.59
C GLY A 121 9.67 4.96 3.18
N VAL A 122 9.05 6.13 3.00
CA VAL A 122 8.48 6.53 1.70
C VAL A 122 9.51 6.60 0.55
N ARG A 123 10.80 6.72 0.88
CA ARG A 123 11.91 6.71 -0.10
C ARG A 123 12.48 5.32 -0.37
N GLU A 124 12.04 4.30 0.33
CA GLU A 124 12.53 2.91 0.19
C GLU A 124 11.89 2.23 -1.02
N VAL A 125 12.16 2.73 -2.22
CA VAL A 125 11.61 2.19 -3.47
C VAL A 125 12.03 0.74 -3.77
N GLY A 126 12.97 0.19 -3.03
CA GLY A 126 13.37 -1.22 -3.05
C GLY A 126 12.66 -2.10 -2.02
N ALA A 127 11.69 -1.58 -1.25
CA ALA A 127 10.93 -2.38 -0.29
C ALA A 127 10.09 -3.48 -0.97
N CYS A 128 9.72 -4.51 -0.23
CA CYS A 128 8.97 -5.66 -0.76
C CYS A 128 7.69 -5.26 -1.50
N ILE A 129 6.95 -4.26 -1.02
CA ILE A 129 5.71 -3.77 -1.65
C ILE A 129 5.93 -3.07 -3.02
N ALA A 130 7.18 -2.75 -3.38
CA ALA A 130 7.55 -2.19 -4.69
C ALA A 130 7.71 -3.26 -5.78
N SER A 131 7.59 -4.55 -5.44
CA SER A 131 7.75 -5.68 -6.35
C SER A 131 6.44 -6.42 -6.58
N GLY A 132 6.12 -6.72 -7.85
CA GLY A 132 4.95 -7.53 -8.21
C GLY A 132 5.03 -8.98 -7.76
N SER A 133 6.23 -9.51 -7.50
CA SER A 133 6.43 -10.87 -6.99
C SER A 133 6.07 -11.02 -5.50
N TYR A 134 6.02 -9.92 -4.75
CA TYR A 134 5.56 -9.94 -3.37
C TYR A 134 4.02 -9.98 -3.32
N PRO A 135 3.40 -10.85 -2.51
CA PRO A 135 1.96 -11.17 -2.62
C PRO A 135 1.05 -10.16 -1.89
N ILE A 136 1.23 -8.85 -2.12
CA ILE A 136 0.25 -7.86 -1.67
C ILE A 136 -1.08 -8.12 -2.35
N GLU A 137 -2.14 -8.31 -1.59
CA GLU A 137 -3.48 -8.60 -2.10
C GLU A 137 -4.25 -7.32 -2.48
N ALA A 138 -4.10 -6.27 -1.67
CA ALA A 138 -4.78 -5.01 -1.89
C ALA A 138 -3.99 -3.83 -1.31
N MET A 139 -4.28 -2.64 -1.83
CA MET A 139 -3.75 -1.38 -1.32
C MET A 139 -4.85 -0.33 -1.20
N VAL A 140 -4.85 0.38 -0.08
CA VAL A 140 -5.68 1.57 0.13
C VAL A 140 -4.78 2.78 0.37
N ILE A 141 -5.05 3.88 -0.31
CA ILE A 141 -4.40 5.16 -0.02
C ILE A 141 -5.44 6.09 0.61
N ALA A 142 -5.36 6.28 1.92
CA ALA A 142 -6.33 7.03 2.71
C ALA A 142 -5.63 7.93 3.76
N PRO A 143 -5.69 9.25 3.61
CA PRO A 143 -6.24 9.98 2.46
C PRO A 143 -5.29 9.97 1.25
N CYS A 144 -5.84 10.16 0.05
CA CYS A 144 -5.09 10.32 -1.19
C CYS A 144 -5.13 11.77 -1.67
N SER A 145 -3.97 12.43 -1.72
CA SER A 145 -3.84 13.80 -2.23
C SER A 145 -3.90 13.84 -3.75
N MET A 146 -4.28 15.00 -4.32
CA MET A 146 -4.30 15.19 -5.77
C MET A 146 -2.91 15.05 -6.40
N LYS A 147 -1.82 15.39 -5.68
CA LYS A 147 -0.45 15.12 -6.13
C LYS A 147 -0.22 13.62 -6.32
N THR A 148 -0.61 12.81 -5.35
CA THR A 148 -0.46 11.35 -5.40
C THR A 148 -1.34 10.73 -6.48
N LEU A 149 -2.60 11.18 -6.58
CA LEU A 149 -3.50 10.78 -7.66
C LEU A 149 -2.91 11.07 -9.05
N ALA A 150 -2.37 12.29 -9.25
CA ALA A 150 -1.74 12.67 -10.51
C ALA A 150 -0.53 11.79 -10.85
N ALA A 151 0.33 11.51 -9.86
CA ALA A 151 1.48 10.64 -10.04
C ALA A 151 1.06 9.22 -10.46
N ILE A 152 0.04 8.65 -9.82
CA ILE A 152 -0.49 7.32 -10.16
C ILE A 152 -1.12 7.33 -11.56
N ALA A 153 -1.92 8.35 -11.88
CA ALA A 153 -2.57 8.49 -13.20
C ALA A 153 -1.59 8.54 -14.37
N HIS A 154 -0.38 9.02 -14.11
CA HIS A 154 0.68 9.14 -15.12
C HIS A 154 1.81 8.09 -14.98
N GLY A 155 1.66 7.10 -14.11
CA GLY A 155 2.68 6.07 -13.89
C GLY A 155 3.99 6.62 -13.30
N TYR A 156 3.93 7.75 -12.59
CA TYR A 156 5.11 8.41 -12.03
C TYR A 156 5.42 7.89 -10.61
N GLY A 157 6.30 6.90 -10.55
CA GLY A 157 6.68 6.20 -9.31
C GLY A 157 7.89 6.81 -8.60
N ASP A 158 7.84 8.08 -8.21
CA ASP A 158 8.95 8.81 -7.56
C ASP A 158 9.17 8.44 -6.08
N ASN A 159 8.23 7.73 -5.50
CA ASN A 159 8.27 7.30 -4.11
C ASN A 159 7.59 5.94 -3.93
N LEU A 160 7.77 5.33 -2.75
CA LEU A 160 7.26 3.98 -2.49
C LEU A 160 5.73 3.87 -2.60
N ILE A 161 4.96 4.90 -2.19
CA ILE A 161 3.48 4.85 -2.25
C ILE A 161 3.03 4.79 -3.71
N THR A 162 3.55 5.68 -4.56
CA THR A 162 3.19 5.71 -5.99
C THR A 162 3.72 4.49 -6.73
N ARG A 163 4.91 4.00 -6.37
CA ARG A 163 5.45 2.75 -6.93
C ARG A 163 4.61 1.53 -6.53
N ALA A 164 4.21 1.40 -5.27
CA ALA A 164 3.35 0.31 -4.83
C ALA A 164 1.98 0.36 -5.52
N ALA A 165 1.40 1.54 -5.70
CA ALA A 165 0.15 1.70 -6.45
C ALA A 165 0.29 1.28 -7.92
N ASP A 166 1.40 1.64 -8.58
CA ASP A 166 1.73 1.17 -9.94
C ASP A 166 1.82 -0.36 -10.00
N VAL A 167 2.44 -0.99 -8.98
CA VAL A 167 2.47 -2.45 -8.86
C VAL A 167 1.07 -3.03 -8.74
N MET A 168 0.17 -2.44 -7.93
CA MET A 168 -1.21 -2.91 -7.83
C MET A 168 -1.91 -2.89 -9.19
N LEU A 169 -1.78 -1.80 -9.94
CA LEU A 169 -2.41 -1.65 -11.25
C LEU A 169 -1.85 -2.63 -12.28
N LYS A 170 -0.53 -2.76 -12.40
CA LYS A 170 0.08 -3.66 -13.39
C LYS A 170 -0.17 -5.15 -13.09
N GLU A 171 -0.28 -5.53 -11.81
CA GLU A 171 -0.59 -6.90 -11.37
C GLU A 171 -2.11 -7.16 -11.29
N ARG A 172 -2.95 -6.19 -11.68
CA ARG A 172 -4.42 -6.28 -11.63
C ARG A 172 -4.96 -6.59 -10.23
N ARG A 173 -4.31 -6.05 -9.20
CA ARG A 173 -4.70 -6.18 -7.80
C ARG A 173 -5.55 -4.98 -7.38
N ARG A 174 -6.27 -5.11 -6.27
CA ARG A 174 -7.20 -4.09 -5.79
C ARG A 174 -6.45 -2.86 -5.29
N LEU A 175 -6.74 -1.70 -5.87
CA LEU A 175 -6.24 -0.39 -5.44
C LEU A 175 -7.41 0.55 -5.19
N VAL A 176 -7.51 1.06 -3.97
CA VAL A 176 -8.54 2.03 -3.56
C VAL A 176 -7.87 3.35 -3.19
N LEU A 177 -8.29 4.44 -3.80
CA LEU A 177 -7.79 5.79 -3.55
C LEU A 177 -8.88 6.63 -2.88
N ALA A 178 -8.78 6.87 -1.58
CA ALA A 178 -9.65 7.78 -0.84
C ALA A 178 -9.27 9.22 -1.15
N VAL A 179 -9.60 9.66 -2.37
CA VAL A 179 -9.23 10.99 -2.88
C VAL A 179 -9.99 12.08 -2.14
N ARG A 180 -9.24 13.08 -1.63
CA ARG A 180 -9.85 14.17 -0.88
C ARG A 180 -9.38 15.53 -1.42
N GLU A 181 -10.30 16.23 -2.05
CA GLU A 181 -10.13 17.59 -2.57
C GLU A 181 -11.48 18.22 -2.85
N THR A 182 -11.61 19.52 -2.65
CA THR A 182 -12.78 20.32 -3.03
C THR A 182 -12.42 21.80 -3.13
N PRO A 183 -12.88 22.56 -4.16
CA PRO A 183 -13.55 22.08 -5.37
C PRO A 183 -12.58 21.34 -6.29
N LEU A 184 -13.12 20.55 -7.22
CA LEU A 184 -12.33 19.82 -8.22
C LEU A 184 -12.11 20.66 -9.46
N ASN A 185 -10.89 20.61 -10.02
CA ASN A 185 -10.60 21.16 -11.33
C ASN A 185 -10.56 20.06 -12.41
N LEU A 186 -10.41 20.45 -13.67
CA LEU A 186 -10.43 19.51 -14.78
C LEU A 186 -9.27 18.48 -14.74
N ALA A 187 -8.08 18.88 -14.25
CA ALA A 187 -6.96 17.95 -14.11
C ALA A 187 -7.26 16.85 -13.07
N HIS A 188 -7.90 17.21 -11.95
CA HIS A 188 -8.33 16.23 -10.94
C HIS A 188 -9.30 15.22 -11.54
N LEU A 189 -10.32 15.69 -12.27
CA LEU A 189 -11.33 14.83 -12.90
C LEU A 189 -10.71 13.90 -13.95
N ARG A 190 -9.80 14.40 -14.80
CA ARG A 190 -9.08 13.58 -15.79
C ARG A 190 -8.21 12.51 -15.14
N ASN A 191 -7.49 12.85 -14.06
CA ASN A 191 -6.67 11.89 -13.34
C ASN A 191 -7.52 10.81 -12.65
N MET A 192 -8.68 11.17 -12.09
CA MET A 192 -9.64 10.19 -11.55
C MET A 192 -10.14 9.24 -12.64
N ALA A 193 -10.51 9.77 -13.81
CA ALA A 193 -10.94 8.96 -14.94
C ALA A 193 -9.83 8.00 -15.39
N ALA A 194 -8.60 8.50 -15.59
CA ALA A 194 -7.46 7.67 -16.01
C ALA A 194 -7.16 6.53 -15.01
N VAL A 195 -7.17 6.79 -13.70
CA VAL A 195 -6.98 5.73 -12.70
C VAL A 195 -8.12 4.71 -12.73
N THR A 196 -9.37 5.17 -12.94
CA THR A 196 -10.53 4.28 -13.05
C THR A 196 -10.42 3.39 -14.30
N GLU A 197 -10.00 3.92 -15.44
CA GLU A 197 -9.75 3.16 -16.67
C GLU A 197 -8.66 2.09 -16.50
N MET A 198 -7.64 2.37 -15.67
CA MET A 198 -6.59 1.40 -15.33
C MET A 198 -7.04 0.34 -14.32
N GLY A 199 -8.26 0.44 -13.75
CA GLY A 199 -8.83 -0.51 -12.79
C GLY A 199 -8.66 -0.12 -11.31
N GLY A 200 -8.16 1.08 -11.00
CA GLY A 200 -8.16 1.62 -9.64
C GLY A 200 -9.55 2.12 -9.25
N VAL A 201 -9.88 2.06 -7.98
CA VAL A 201 -11.13 2.54 -7.42
C VAL A 201 -10.95 3.93 -6.86
N ILE A 202 -11.60 4.92 -7.45
CA ILE A 202 -11.69 6.28 -6.89
C ILE A 202 -12.80 6.31 -5.85
N PHE A 203 -12.43 6.58 -4.61
CA PHE A 203 -13.32 6.54 -3.46
C PHE A 203 -13.23 7.87 -2.67
N PRO A 204 -13.92 8.93 -3.08
CA PRO A 204 -14.03 10.13 -2.25
C PRO A 204 -14.75 9.77 -0.94
N PRO A 205 -14.25 10.18 0.24
CA PRO A 205 -14.88 9.89 1.51
C PRO A 205 -16.12 10.78 1.75
N VAL A 206 -17.17 10.54 0.96
CA VAL A 206 -18.44 11.28 1.03
C VAL A 206 -19.31 10.71 2.15
N PRO A 207 -19.83 11.53 3.08
CA PRO A 207 -20.66 11.06 4.17
C PRO A 207 -21.96 10.38 3.71
N ALA A 208 -22.30 9.25 4.34
CA ALA A 208 -23.52 8.49 4.06
C ALA A 208 -24.61 8.81 5.11
N PHE A 209 -25.39 9.83 4.88
CA PHE A 209 -26.42 10.31 5.83
C PHE A 209 -27.66 9.42 5.94
N TYR A 210 -27.88 8.49 5.00
CA TYR A 210 -29.01 7.55 5.06
C TYR A 210 -28.95 6.59 6.27
N LEU A 211 -27.77 6.46 6.88
CA LEU A 211 -27.55 5.66 8.10
C LEU A 211 -27.90 6.45 9.37
N ARG A 212 -28.27 7.74 9.28
CA ARG A 212 -28.53 8.63 10.41
C ARG A 212 -27.42 8.61 11.47
N PRO A 213 -26.14 8.84 11.09
CA PRO A 213 -25.02 8.75 12.02
C PRO A 213 -25.18 9.74 13.18
N ALA A 214 -24.96 9.27 14.40
CA ALA A 214 -25.07 10.08 15.61
C ALA A 214 -23.77 10.85 15.94
N SER A 215 -22.65 10.48 15.31
CA SER A 215 -21.35 11.12 15.55
C SER A 215 -20.46 11.10 14.30
N ILE A 216 -19.37 11.88 14.35
CA ILE A 216 -18.34 11.89 13.30
C ILE A 216 -17.64 10.55 13.23
N GLU A 217 -17.39 9.91 14.36
CA GLU A 217 -16.74 8.59 14.44
C GLU A 217 -17.55 7.54 13.66
N GLN A 218 -18.87 7.55 13.77
CA GLN A 218 -19.73 6.66 13.00
C GLN A 218 -19.64 6.91 11.49
N LEU A 219 -19.48 8.17 11.05
CA LEU A 219 -19.24 8.49 9.63
C LEU A 219 -17.89 7.96 9.18
N VAL A 220 -16.85 8.08 10.01
CA VAL A 220 -15.51 7.57 9.74
C VAL A 220 -15.55 6.04 9.67
N ASP A 221 -16.16 5.39 10.65
CA ASP A 221 -16.31 3.93 10.71
C ASP A 221 -17.02 3.38 9.48
N HIS A 222 -18.14 3.98 9.09
CA HIS A 222 -18.85 3.58 7.88
C HIS A 222 -17.98 3.74 6.63
N THR A 223 -17.28 4.87 6.49
CA THR A 223 -16.39 5.14 5.35
C THR A 223 -15.26 4.11 5.27
N CYS A 224 -14.61 3.81 6.41
CA CYS A 224 -13.56 2.79 6.49
C CYS A 224 -14.09 1.39 6.20
N ALA A 225 -15.25 1.03 6.75
CA ALA A 225 -15.91 -0.25 6.47
C ALA A 225 -16.18 -0.45 4.98
N ARG A 226 -16.61 0.60 4.26
CA ARG A 226 -16.80 0.53 2.81
C ARG A 226 -15.47 0.35 2.06
N MET A 227 -14.37 0.93 2.51
CA MET A 227 -13.04 0.66 1.94
C MET A 227 -12.61 -0.79 2.19
N LEU A 228 -12.88 -1.35 3.38
CA LEU A 228 -12.64 -2.77 3.68
C LEU A 228 -13.41 -3.70 2.73
N ASP A 229 -14.72 -3.43 2.49
CA ASP A 229 -15.51 -4.20 1.52
C ASP A 229 -14.90 -4.18 0.12
N LEU A 230 -14.42 -3.01 -0.36
CA LEU A 230 -13.81 -2.85 -1.67
C LEU A 230 -12.53 -3.67 -1.83
N ILE A 231 -11.75 -3.83 -0.77
CA ILE A 231 -10.56 -4.66 -0.78
C ILE A 231 -10.84 -6.13 -0.39
N GLY A 232 -12.11 -6.50 -0.22
CA GLY A 232 -12.53 -7.88 0.08
C GLY A 232 -12.23 -8.35 1.50
N VAL A 233 -12.11 -7.40 2.44
CA VAL A 233 -11.99 -7.70 3.87
C VAL A 233 -13.38 -7.66 4.49
N SER A 234 -13.80 -8.78 5.12
CA SER A 234 -15.06 -8.82 5.86
C SER A 234 -15.01 -7.85 7.03
N GLN A 235 -16.07 -7.09 7.21
CA GLN A 235 -16.17 -6.08 8.24
C GLN A 235 -17.49 -6.19 9.02
N ARG A 236 -17.50 -5.69 10.25
CA ARG A 236 -18.66 -5.66 11.18
C ARG A 236 -19.04 -4.24 11.63
N TYR A 237 -18.37 -3.23 11.09
CA TYR A 237 -18.46 -1.83 11.57
C TYR A 237 -19.59 -1.05 10.94
N ALA A 238 -20.09 -1.49 9.80
CA ALA A 238 -21.19 -0.84 9.13
C ALA A 238 -22.27 -1.85 8.71
N PRO A 239 -23.55 -1.55 8.95
CA PRO A 239 -24.65 -2.38 8.49
C PRO A 239 -24.66 -2.41 6.94
N ARG A 240 -25.07 -3.53 6.39
CA ARG A 240 -25.33 -3.66 4.95
C ARG A 240 -26.71 -3.10 4.64
N TRP A 241 -26.84 -2.39 3.53
CA TRP A 241 -28.13 -1.92 3.06
C TRP A 241 -29.00 -3.10 2.63
N THR A 242 -30.15 -3.32 3.29
CA THR A 242 -31.10 -4.40 3.01
C THR A 242 -32.34 -3.93 2.27
N GLY A 243 -32.44 -2.64 1.96
CA GLY A 243 -33.58 -2.02 1.28
C GLY A 243 -34.46 -1.18 2.23
N ILE A 244 -35.26 -0.30 1.66
CA ILE A 244 -36.12 0.63 2.43
C ILE A 244 -37.19 -0.12 3.25
N ARG A 245 -37.67 -1.28 2.76
CA ARG A 245 -38.77 -2.00 3.42
C ARG A 245 -38.39 -2.76 4.69
N ASP A 246 -37.11 -3.06 4.89
CA ASP A 246 -36.66 -3.81 6.07
C ASP A 246 -36.31 -2.92 7.28
N GLN A 247 -36.14 -1.61 7.07
CA GLN A 247 -35.83 -0.68 8.16
C GLN A 247 -37.05 -0.36 9.04
N SER A 248 -38.27 -0.62 8.59
CA SER A 248 -39.49 -0.37 9.36
C SER A 248 -39.84 -1.48 10.37
N LYS A 249 -39.11 -2.61 10.37
CA LYS A 249 -39.40 -3.73 11.27
C LYS A 249 -38.58 -3.72 12.57
N GLY A 250 -37.66 -2.78 12.76
CA GLY A 250 -36.79 -2.67 13.95
C GLY A 250 -37.24 -1.68 15.01
N GLU A 251 -38.34 -0.95 14.80
CA GLU A 251 -38.82 0.07 15.73
C GLU A 251 -40.11 -0.31 16.47
N SER A 252 -40.48 -1.60 16.47
CA SER A 252 -41.66 -2.08 17.22
C SER A 252 -41.30 -3.31 18.09
N GLU A 253 -40.44 -3.12 19.12
CA GLU A 253 -40.42 -3.90 20.35
C GLU A 253 -39.89 -3.04 21.51
#